data_7eee833befb5d548c9e73fb81e6e841c
#
_entry.id   7eee833befb5d548c9e73fb81e6e841c
#
_cell.length_a   1.000
_cell.length_b   1.000
_cell.length_c   1.000
_cell.angle_alpha   90.00
_cell.angle_beta   90.00
_cell.angle_gamma   90.00
#
_symmetry.space_group_name_H-M   'P 1'
#
loop_
_entity.id
_entity.type
_entity.pdbx_description
1 polymer ?
#
loop_
_entity_poly.entity_id
_entity_poly.type
_entity_poly.pdbx_seq_one_letter_code
_entity_poly.pdbx_strand_id
1 'polypeptide(L)'
;MNLLDVIELNARYGDALDRFDLAAWKALFTANAAYRAQARENFDRGLPLAAIYLDGHGMMADRIMTIEKTLVFAPRFTRHIIGLPTLVDESTARTPFLVVQTVTTTLPEILATGCYHDTLAVTPDGVRLASRNAVYDNALIPNSLVYPL
;
A
#
# COMPACT_ATOMS: atom_id res chain seq x y z
N MET A 1 -14.46 -7.97 -13.63
CA MET A 1 -14.02 -7.75 -12.23
C MET A 1 -15.26 -7.63 -11.35
N ASN A 2 -15.27 -8.28 -10.21
CA ASN A 2 -16.35 -8.20 -9.22
C ASN A 2 -15.79 -7.81 -7.84
N LEU A 3 -16.65 -7.60 -6.86
CA LEU A 3 -16.24 -7.19 -5.52
C LEU A 3 -15.32 -8.22 -4.84
N LEU A 4 -15.57 -9.51 -5.04
CA LEU A 4 -14.78 -10.57 -4.43
C LEU A 4 -13.35 -10.59 -4.95
N ASP A 5 -13.15 -10.30 -6.25
CA ASP A 5 -11.81 -10.20 -6.84
C ASP A 5 -10.98 -9.11 -6.14
N VAL A 6 -11.61 -7.98 -5.78
CA VAL A 6 -10.93 -6.86 -5.11
C VAL A 6 -10.66 -7.19 -3.63
N ILE A 7 -11.58 -7.89 -2.96
CA ILE A 7 -11.38 -8.37 -1.59
C ILE A 7 -10.18 -9.33 -1.54
N GLU A 8 -10.11 -10.28 -2.46
CA GLU A 8 -9.00 -11.24 -2.55
C GLU A 8 -7.66 -10.56 -2.84
N LEU A 9 -7.66 -9.60 -3.79
CA LEU A 9 -6.47 -8.79 -4.08
C LEU A 9 -5.97 -8.04 -2.84
N ASN A 10 -6.88 -7.41 -2.08
CA ASN A 10 -6.55 -6.70 -0.86
C ASN A 10 -6.06 -7.63 0.26
N ALA A 11 -6.65 -8.81 0.41
CA ALA A 11 -6.18 -9.82 1.36
C ALA A 11 -4.74 -10.26 1.05
N ARG A 12 -4.43 -10.53 -0.21
CA ARG A 12 -3.07 -10.87 -0.66
C ARG A 12 -2.10 -9.70 -0.47
N TYR A 13 -2.55 -8.48 -0.68
CA TYR A 13 -1.75 -7.26 -0.49
C TYR A 13 -1.32 -7.11 0.98
N GLY A 14 -2.27 -7.16 1.91
CA GLY A 14 -1.97 -7.06 3.34
C GLY A 14 -1.09 -8.22 3.83
N ASP A 15 -1.38 -9.45 3.42
CA ASP A 15 -0.58 -10.63 3.80
C ASP A 15 0.87 -10.52 3.30
N ALA A 16 1.10 -10.07 2.06
CA ALA A 16 2.45 -9.90 1.52
C ALA A 16 3.25 -8.86 2.32
N LEU A 17 2.66 -7.72 2.65
CA LEU A 17 3.32 -6.68 3.45
C LEU A 17 3.55 -7.13 4.90
N ASP A 18 2.59 -7.79 5.53
CA ASP A 18 2.70 -8.26 6.92
C ASP A 18 3.75 -9.36 7.09
N ARG A 19 4.05 -10.11 6.05
CA ARG A 19 5.15 -11.09 6.00
C ARG A 19 6.46 -10.53 5.48
N PHE A 20 6.50 -9.24 5.12
CA PHE A 20 7.64 -8.59 4.44
C PHE A 20 8.04 -9.27 3.12
N ASP A 21 7.11 -9.95 2.45
CA ASP A 21 7.29 -10.53 1.12
C ASP A 21 7.05 -9.46 0.05
N LEU A 22 8.04 -8.56 -0.10
CA LEU A 22 7.95 -7.43 -1.01
C LEU A 22 7.95 -7.85 -2.48
N ALA A 23 8.48 -9.03 -2.80
CA ALA A 23 8.39 -9.60 -4.14
C ALA A 23 6.94 -10.00 -4.48
N ALA A 24 6.25 -10.68 -3.56
CA ALA A 24 4.84 -11.00 -3.69
C ALA A 24 3.98 -9.73 -3.74
N TRP A 25 4.27 -8.72 -2.92
CA TRP A 25 3.62 -7.41 -2.97
C TRP A 25 3.74 -6.76 -4.36
N LYS A 26 4.95 -6.67 -4.93
CA LYS A 26 5.18 -6.11 -6.27
C LYS A 26 4.43 -6.88 -7.36
N ALA A 27 4.31 -8.20 -7.23
CA ALA A 27 3.63 -9.04 -8.21
C ALA A 27 2.11 -8.77 -8.30
N LEU A 28 1.51 -8.07 -7.33
CA LEU A 28 0.11 -7.68 -7.38
C LEU A 28 -0.16 -6.49 -8.31
N PHE A 29 0.89 -5.84 -8.79
CA PHE A 29 0.82 -4.68 -9.67
C PHE A 29 1.05 -5.08 -11.13
N THR A 30 0.46 -4.30 -12.05
CA THR A 30 0.84 -4.38 -13.47
C THR A 30 2.24 -3.78 -13.68
N ALA A 31 2.90 -4.12 -14.79
CA ALA A 31 4.29 -3.70 -15.05
C ALA A 31 4.50 -2.17 -15.01
N ASN A 32 3.51 -1.41 -15.46
CA ASN A 32 3.55 0.05 -15.53
C ASN A 32 2.73 0.71 -14.41
N ALA A 33 2.45 -0.03 -13.34
CA ALA A 33 1.61 0.48 -12.25
C ALA A 33 2.33 1.57 -11.45
N ALA A 34 1.54 2.50 -10.92
CA ALA A 34 2.03 3.50 -9.95
C ALA A 34 1.57 3.17 -8.54
N TYR A 35 2.48 3.32 -7.56
CA TYR A 35 2.16 3.28 -6.14
C TYR A 35 2.49 4.61 -5.48
N ARG A 36 1.57 5.12 -4.65
CA ARG A 36 1.79 6.30 -3.82
C ARG A 36 1.37 6.05 -2.39
N ALA A 37 2.11 6.65 -1.44
CA ALA A 37 1.64 6.88 -0.08
C ALA A 37 1.61 8.39 0.12
N GLN A 38 0.42 8.95 0.24
CA GLN A 38 0.17 10.40 0.18
C GLN A 38 -0.65 10.86 1.37
N ALA A 39 -0.25 12.00 1.98
CA ALA A 39 -1.05 12.63 3.02
C ALA A 39 -2.39 13.13 2.45
N ARG A 40 -3.49 12.96 3.20
CA ARG A 40 -4.82 13.43 2.83
C ARG A 40 -4.83 14.90 2.45
N GLU A 41 -4.12 15.76 3.18
CA GLU A 41 -4.05 17.19 2.88
C GLU A 41 -3.55 17.45 1.44
N ASN A 42 -2.51 16.74 1.01
CA ASN A 42 -1.98 16.88 -0.35
C ASN A 42 -2.95 16.30 -1.39
N PHE A 43 -3.58 15.17 -1.07
CA PHE A 43 -4.57 14.54 -1.95
C PHE A 43 -5.78 15.44 -2.18
N ASP A 44 -6.37 15.98 -1.11
CA ASP A 44 -7.58 16.83 -1.18
C ASP A 44 -7.31 18.15 -1.92
N ARG A 45 -6.07 18.63 -1.89
CA ARG A 45 -5.64 19.85 -2.60
C ARG A 45 -5.13 19.59 -4.02
N GLY A 46 -5.14 18.33 -4.48
CA GLY A 46 -4.63 17.96 -5.80
C GLY A 46 -3.12 18.14 -5.97
N LEU A 47 -2.35 18.18 -4.88
CA LEU A 47 -0.91 18.35 -4.91
C LEU A 47 -0.21 17.01 -5.19
N PRO A 48 0.87 16.98 -6.00
CA PRO A 48 1.53 15.72 -6.38
C PRO A 48 2.45 15.15 -5.28
N LEU A 49 2.62 15.84 -4.16
CA LEU A 49 3.54 15.46 -3.08
C LEU A 49 3.08 14.16 -2.41
N ALA A 50 3.99 13.22 -2.28
CA ALA A 50 3.78 11.93 -1.61
C ALA A 50 5.01 11.55 -0.80
N ALA A 51 4.81 10.82 0.32
CA ALA A 51 5.90 10.28 1.11
C ALA A 51 6.62 9.14 0.38
N ILE A 52 5.87 8.35 -0.40
CA ILE A 52 6.40 7.33 -1.30
C ILE A 52 5.74 7.53 -2.66
N TYR A 53 6.54 7.52 -3.72
CA TYR A 53 6.07 7.51 -5.10
C TYR A 53 6.95 6.56 -5.92
N LEU A 54 6.31 5.53 -6.47
CA LEU A 54 6.97 4.51 -7.29
C LEU A 54 6.21 4.39 -8.60
N ASP A 55 6.91 4.64 -9.70
CA ASP A 55 6.37 4.59 -11.05
C ASP A 55 6.95 3.39 -11.79
N GLY A 56 6.13 2.38 -11.99
CA GLY A 56 6.48 1.11 -12.61
C GLY A 56 7.25 0.14 -11.72
N HIS A 57 7.36 -1.08 -12.19
CA HIS A 57 8.07 -2.18 -11.50
C HIS A 57 9.57 -1.90 -11.27
N GLY A 58 10.20 -1.05 -12.08
CA GLY A 58 11.60 -0.65 -11.90
C GLY A 58 11.80 0.07 -10.57
N MET A 59 11.04 1.15 -10.34
CA MET A 59 11.13 1.90 -9.08
C MET A 59 10.68 1.07 -7.87
N MET A 60 9.69 0.16 -8.05
CA MET A 60 9.30 -0.77 -6.99
C MET A 60 10.45 -1.72 -6.64
N ALA A 61 11.16 -2.26 -7.65
CA ALA A 61 12.31 -3.13 -7.42
C ALA A 61 13.48 -2.39 -6.73
N ASP A 62 13.76 -1.16 -7.10
CA ASP A 62 14.78 -0.32 -6.45
C ASP A 62 14.42 -0.05 -4.98
N ARG A 63 13.15 0.21 -4.70
CA ARG A 63 12.67 0.40 -3.32
C ARG A 63 12.82 -0.88 -2.49
N ILE A 64 12.46 -2.04 -3.06
CA ILE A 64 12.61 -3.35 -2.40
C ILE A 64 14.09 -3.60 -2.09
N MET A 65 14.97 -3.41 -3.06
CA MET A 65 16.41 -3.59 -2.87
C MET A 65 16.95 -2.67 -1.76
N THR A 66 16.49 -1.41 -1.71
CA THR A 66 16.86 -0.45 -0.66
C THR A 66 16.42 -0.96 0.71
N ILE A 67 15.17 -1.42 0.85
CA ILE A 67 14.63 -1.92 2.12
C ILE A 67 15.41 -3.16 2.58
N GLU A 68 15.66 -4.11 1.69
CA GLU A 68 16.26 -5.40 2.04
C GLU A 68 17.77 -5.33 2.30
N LYS A 69 18.49 -4.42 1.62
CA LYS A 69 19.97 -4.45 1.59
C LYS A 69 20.64 -3.27 2.26
N THR A 70 19.99 -2.11 2.35
CA THR A 70 20.66 -0.88 2.77
C THR A 70 20.06 -0.23 4.01
N LEU A 71 18.81 -0.52 4.35
CA LEU A 71 18.16 0.08 5.50
C LEU A 71 18.46 -0.71 6.77
N VAL A 72 19.00 0.01 7.77
CA VAL A 72 19.03 -0.48 9.14
C VAL A 72 17.79 0.07 9.85
N PHE A 73 16.80 -0.80 10.03
CA PHE A 73 15.52 -0.44 10.61
C PHE A 73 15.19 -1.39 11.76
N ALA A 74 14.72 -0.86 12.89
CA ALA A 74 14.40 -1.67 14.05
C ALA A 74 13.37 -2.77 13.68
N PRO A 75 13.58 -4.03 14.09
CA PRO A 75 12.65 -5.13 13.84
C PRO A 75 11.25 -4.77 14.33
N ARG A 76 10.26 -5.01 13.48
CA ARG A 76 8.85 -4.70 13.77
C ARG A 76 7.93 -5.70 13.12
N PHE A 77 6.73 -5.75 13.62
CA PHE A 77 5.61 -6.43 13.01
C PHE A 77 4.60 -5.40 12.54
N THR A 78 4.06 -5.59 11.36
CA THR A 78 2.93 -4.80 10.86
C THR A 78 1.69 -5.67 10.71
N ARG A 79 0.52 -5.03 10.81
CA ARG A 79 -0.77 -5.65 10.51
C ARG A 79 -1.61 -4.67 9.71
N HIS A 80 -1.89 -5.05 8.47
CA HIS A 80 -2.79 -4.33 7.58
C HIS A 80 -4.22 -4.84 7.82
N ILE A 81 -5.05 -4.00 8.41
CA ILE A 81 -6.48 -4.27 8.58
C ILE A 81 -7.19 -3.53 7.46
N ILE A 82 -7.56 -4.26 6.42
CA ILE A 82 -8.14 -3.70 5.20
C ILE A 82 -9.64 -3.97 5.24
N GLY A 83 -10.42 -2.90 5.15
CA GLY A 83 -11.87 -2.96 5.17
C GLY A 83 -12.46 -3.46 3.85
N LEU A 84 -13.79 -3.45 3.77
CA LEU A 84 -14.48 -3.84 2.54
C LEU A 84 -14.33 -2.75 1.48
N PRO A 85 -13.99 -3.13 0.23
CA PRO A 85 -13.88 -2.18 -0.87
C PRO A 85 -15.26 -1.70 -1.34
N THR A 86 -15.30 -0.46 -1.80
CA THR A 86 -16.41 0.10 -2.55
C THR A 86 -15.97 0.26 -4.00
N LEU A 87 -16.64 -0.42 -4.92
CA LEU A 87 -16.43 -0.22 -6.35
C LEU A 87 -17.03 1.14 -6.74
N VAL A 88 -16.21 2.00 -7.32
CA VAL A 88 -16.64 3.33 -7.80
C VAL A 88 -17.17 3.24 -9.23
N ASP A 89 -16.46 2.45 -10.04
CA ASP A 89 -16.82 2.11 -11.42
C ASP A 89 -16.24 0.72 -11.80
N GLU A 90 -16.21 0.41 -13.11
CA GLU A 90 -15.73 -0.89 -13.62
C GLU A 90 -14.24 -1.15 -13.37
N SER A 91 -13.45 -0.11 -13.10
CA SER A 91 -11.99 -0.16 -12.99
C SER A 91 -11.43 0.50 -11.73
N THR A 92 -12.25 1.16 -10.91
CA THR A 92 -11.77 1.87 -9.74
C THR A 92 -12.47 1.42 -8.46
N ALA A 93 -11.70 1.39 -7.38
CA ALA A 93 -12.20 1.05 -6.06
C ALA A 93 -11.63 1.96 -4.98
N ARG A 94 -12.37 2.10 -3.88
CA ARG A 94 -11.91 2.72 -2.64
C ARG A 94 -12.02 1.72 -1.51
N THR A 95 -10.95 1.62 -0.69
CA THR A 95 -10.92 0.65 0.41
C THR A 95 -10.32 1.30 1.65
N PRO A 96 -11.05 1.38 2.78
CA PRO A 96 -10.48 1.89 4.02
C PRO A 96 -9.41 0.94 4.55
N PHE A 97 -8.35 1.49 5.16
CA PHE A 97 -7.29 0.71 5.75
C PHE A 97 -6.83 1.27 7.10
N LEU A 98 -6.28 0.38 7.91
CA LEU A 98 -5.59 0.66 9.16
C LEU A 98 -4.32 -0.19 9.21
N VAL A 99 -3.17 0.44 9.45
CA VAL A 99 -1.90 -0.26 9.68
C VAL A 99 -1.49 -0.08 11.13
N VAL A 100 -1.34 -1.20 11.83
CA VAL A 100 -0.80 -1.26 13.18
C VAL A 100 0.64 -1.74 13.10
N GLN A 101 1.53 -1.09 13.83
CA GLN A 101 2.90 -1.58 13.99
C GLN A 101 3.21 -1.91 15.44
N THR A 102 4.07 -2.89 15.64
CA THR A 102 4.62 -3.26 16.95
C THR A 102 6.14 -3.35 16.81
N VAL A 103 6.85 -2.45 17.46
CA VAL A 103 8.29 -2.56 17.66
C VAL A 103 8.52 -3.44 18.89
N THR A 104 9.55 -4.30 18.86
CA THR A 104 9.77 -5.38 19.83
C THR A 104 9.69 -4.98 21.31
N THR A 105 9.96 -3.71 21.62
CA THR A 105 10.02 -3.18 23.00
C THR A 105 8.87 -2.25 23.35
N THR A 106 7.89 -2.08 22.46
CA THR A 106 6.78 -1.13 22.64
C THR A 106 5.42 -1.82 22.54
N LEU A 107 4.39 -1.15 23.01
CA LEU A 107 3.00 -1.54 22.73
C LEU A 107 2.69 -1.34 21.24
N PRO A 108 1.71 -2.10 20.69
CA PRO A 108 1.19 -1.83 19.37
C PRO A 108 0.71 -0.39 19.24
N GLU A 109 1.05 0.25 18.14
CA GLU A 109 0.60 1.61 17.83
C GLU A 109 0.02 1.69 16.42
N ILE A 110 -0.87 2.62 16.19
CA ILE A 110 -1.39 2.91 14.85
C ILE A 110 -0.31 3.66 14.07
N LEU A 111 0.18 3.05 12.99
CA LEU A 111 1.12 3.68 12.07
C LEU A 111 0.39 4.64 11.11
N ALA A 112 -0.67 4.17 10.49
CA ALA A 112 -1.47 4.96 9.55
C ALA A 112 -2.90 4.43 9.47
N THR A 113 -3.82 5.32 9.18
CA THR A 113 -5.19 5.00 8.80
C THR A 113 -5.57 5.85 7.59
N GLY A 114 -6.45 5.34 6.72
CA GLY A 114 -6.82 6.08 5.53
C GLY A 114 -7.64 5.28 4.54
N CYS A 115 -7.51 5.64 3.27
CA CYS A 115 -8.21 5.00 2.18
C CYS A 115 -7.29 4.73 1.00
N TYR A 116 -7.30 3.52 0.47
CA TYR A 116 -6.73 3.21 -0.84
C TYR A 116 -7.66 3.73 -1.93
N HIS A 117 -7.10 4.44 -2.88
CA HIS A 117 -7.72 4.82 -4.14
C HIS A 117 -7.03 4.04 -5.25
N ASP A 118 -7.74 3.06 -5.78
CA ASP A 118 -7.18 2.07 -6.69
C ASP A 118 -7.73 2.23 -8.10
N THR A 119 -6.84 2.07 -9.09
CA THR A 119 -7.20 1.70 -10.45
C THR A 119 -6.80 0.24 -10.66
N LEU A 120 -7.71 -0.54 -11.20
CA LEU A 120 -7.61 -1.99 -11.31
C LEU A 120 -7.58 -2.41 -12.79
N ALA A 121 -6.86 -3.46 -13.09
CA ALA A 121 -6.79 -4.07 -14.41
C ALA A 121 -7.11 -5.56 -14.32
N VAL A 122 -7.94 -6.05 -15.25
CA VAL A 122 -8.18 -7.48 -15.44
C VAL A 122 -7.08 -8.03 -16.35
N THR A 123 -6.38 -9.04 -15.85
CA THR A 123 -5.31 -9.72 -16.58
C THR A 123 -5.65 -11.21 -16.72
N PRO A 124 -4.94 -11.98 -17.56
CA PRO A 124 -5.13 -13.43 -17.65
C PRO A 124 -4.97 -14.17 -16.30
N ASP A 125 -4.14 -13.61 -15.40
CA ASP A 125 -3.84 -14.17 -14.08
C ASP A 125 -4.73 -13.60 -12.96
N GLY A 126 -5.80 -12.88 -13.31
CA GLY A 126 -6.72 -12.26 -12.37
C GLY A 126 -6.60 -10.73 -12.29
N VAL A 127 -7.23 -10.14 -11.29
CA VAL A 127 -7.23 -8.68 -11.08
C VAL A 127 -5.90 -8.23 -10.47
N ARG A 128 -5.34 -7.13 -11.00
CA ARG A 128 -4.11 -6.51 -10.51
C ARG A 128 -4.29 -5.00 -10.34
N LEU A 129 -3.43 -4.40 -9.54
CA LEU A 129 -3.36 -2.96 -9.36
C LEU A 129 -2.67 -2.31 -10.57
N ALA A 130 -3.39 -1.48 -11.31
CA ALA A 130 -2.82 -0.57 -12.29
C ALA A 130 -2.31 0.71 -11.61
N SER A 131 -2.94 1.12 -10.51
CA SER A 131 -2.38 2.09 -9.57
C SER A 131 -2.99 1.91 -8.18
N ARG A 132 -2.24 2.26 -7.14
CA ARG A 132 -2.75 2.43 -5.77
C ARG A 132 -2.21 3.72 -5.18
N ASN A 133 -3.11 4.57 -4.71
CA ASN A 133 -2.75 5.69 -3.85
C ASN A 133 -3.25 5.41 -2.43
N ALA A 134 -2.33 5.09 -1.53
CA ALA A 134 -2.59 4.94 -0.11
C ALA A 134 -2.67 6.34 0.53
N VAL A 135 -3.85 6.91 0.58
CA VAL A 135 -4.10 8.24 1.17
C VAL A 135 -4.28 8.07 2.66
N TYR A 136 -3.29 8.52 3.44
CA TYR A 136 -3.35 8.42 4.89
C TYR A 136 -3.83 9.72 5.55
N ASP A 137 -4.61 9.56 6.63
CA ASP A 137 -5.33 10.65 7.30
C ASP A 137 -4.49 11.38 8.35
N ASN A 138 -3.49 10.71 8.91
CA ASN A 138 -2.69 11.28 9.99
C ASN A 138 -1.74 12.37 9.48
N ALA A 139 -1.73 13.51 10.16
CA ALA A 139 -0.82 14.62 9.85
C ALA A 139 0.65 14.30 10.16
N LEU A 140 0.88 13.40 11.13
CA LEU A 140 2.20 12.96 11.55
C LEU A 140 2.33 11.45 11.38
N ILE A 141 3.45 11.02 10.80
CA ILE A 141 3.82 9.61 10.74
C ILE A 141 4.82 9.36 11.85
N PRO A 142 4.58 8.38 12.74
CA PRO A 142 5.55 8.01 13.76
C PRO A 142 6.85 7.57 13.10
N ASN A 143 7.94 8.29 13.37
CA ASN A 143 9.26 8.05 12.81
C ASN A 143 9.29 8.29 11.28
N SER A 144 9.49 7.28 10.47
CA SER A 144 9.54 7.41 9.01
C SER A 144 8.74 6.30 8.33
N LEU A 145 8.16 6.64 7.17
CA LEU A 145 7.45 5.68 6.33
C LEU A 145 8.45 5.00 5.39
N VAL A 146 8.83 3.78 5.73
CA VAL A 146 9.82 2.99 4.99
C VAL A 146 9.13 1.97 4.09
N TYR A 147 8.24 1.17 4.68
CA TYR A 147 7.46 0.17 3.96
C TYR A 147 6.22 0.77 3.31
N PRO A 148 5.71 0.19 2.23
CA PRO A 148 4.38 0.52 1.70
C PRO A 148 3.29 0.35 2.78
N LEU A 149 2.22 1.16 2.64
CA LEU A 149 1.03 1.09 3.49
C LEU A 149 -0.04 0.21 2.87
#